data_2af98615c544da42ec6beecf6151979b
#
_entry.id   2af98615c544da42ec6beecf6151979b
#
_cell.length_a   1.000
_cell.length_b   1.000
_cell.length_c   1.000
_cell.angle_alpha   90.00
_cell.angle_beta   90.00
_cell.angle_gamma   90.00
#
_symmetry.space_group_name_H-M   'P 1'
#
loop_
_entity.id
_entity.type
_entity.pdbx_description
1 polymer ?
#
loop_
_entity_poly.entity_id
_entity_poly.type
_entity_poly.pdbx_seq_one_letter_code
_entity_poly.pdbx_strand_id
1 'polypeptide(L)'
;MKIYCATGNPGKLREFQLAGEVLDIDVEPLAGLKEITAPEEHGSTFEENASLKAAYYSGFAPGPLFADDSGLEVDALGGAPGVYSARYAGPNATDQANNELLLQRLGDNPHRTARFVCVIALAEAGQVKKTFRGEVEGEILHSARGPGGFGYDPLFYYLPFGCSFGEVDGPKKFDVSHRGKALRELLNYLRALGLPASR
;
A
#
# COMPACT_ATOMS: atom_id res chain seq x y z
N MET A 1 -9.96 -10.19 -16.77
CA MET A 1 -10.64 -10.50 -15.49
C MET A 1 -10.87 -9.20 -14.74
N LYS A 2 -12.05 -9.03 -14.12
CA LYS A 2 -12.37 -7.82 -13.35
C LYS A 2 -12.27 -8.11 -11.86
N ILE A 3 -11.64 -7.20 -11.10
CA ILE A 3 -11.56 -7.22 -9.64
C ILE A 3 -11.78 -5.80 -9.11
N TYR A 4 -12.48 -5.68 -8.01
CA TYR A 4 -12.76 -4.39 -7.38
C TYR A 4 -11.70 -4.03 -6.35
N CYS A 5 -11.40 -2.73 -6.23
CA CYS A 5 -10.44 -2.20 -5.27
C CYS A 5 -11.12 -1.19 -4.32
N ALA A 6 -11.01 -1.42 -3.01
CA ALA A 6 -11.51 -0.50 -2.01
C ALA A 6 -10.36 0.35 -1.45
N THR A 7 -9.96 1.38 -2.19
CA THR A 7 -8.98 2.37 -1.72
C THR A 7 -9.47 3.79 -1.98
N GLY A 8 -9.42 4.63 -0.96
CA GLY A 8 -9.67 6.08 -1.08
C GLY A 8 -8.42 6.87 -1.45
N ASN A 9 -7.25 6.23 -1.55
CA ASN A 9 -5.99 6.88 -1.89
C ASN A 9 -5.75 6.85 -3.40
N PRO A 10 -5.73 8.03 -4.09
CA PRO A 10 -5.55 8.09 -5.54
C PRO A 10 -4.20 7.56 -6.02
N GLY A 11 -3.15 7.70 -5.21
CA GLY A 11 -1.81 7.18 -5.53
C GLY A 11 -1.80 5.66 -5.56
N LYS A 12 -2.38 5.02 -4.54
CA LYS A 12 -2.52 3.56 -4.48
C LYS A 12 -3.37 3.04 -5.65
N LEU A 13 -4.53 3.65 -5.90
CA LEU A 13 -5.41 3.24 -6.99
C LEU A 13 -4.69 3.28 -8.34
N ARG A 14 -3.95 4.35 -8.62
CA ARG A 14 -3.16 4.46 -9.86
C ARG A 14 -2.12 3.35 -9.98
N GLU A 15 -1.40 3.05 -8.91
CA GLU A 15 -0.42 1.95 -8.90
C GLU A 15 -1.10 0.60 -9.17
N PHE A 16 -2.25 0.32 -8.57
CA PHE A 16 -3.01 -0.93 -8.80
C PHE A 16 -3.52 -1.05 -10.22
N GLN A 17 -4.04 0.04 -10.81
CA GLN A 17 -4.54 0.05 -12.18
C GLN A 17 -3.42 -0.18 -13.20
N LEU A 18 -2.29 0.52 -13.07
CA LEU A 18 -1.12 0.32 -13.93
C LEU A 18 -0.63 -1.13 -13.92
N ALA A 19 -0.65 -1.76 -12.77
CA ALA A 19 -0.26 -3.16 -12.65
C ALA A 19 -1.29 -4.11 -13.26
N GLY A 20 -2.57 -3.80 -13.10
CA GLY A 20 -3.65 -4.56 -13.71
C GLY A 20 -3.52 -4.57 -15.24
N GLU A 21 -3.23 -3.43 -15.85
CA GLU A 21 -2.99 -3.30 -17.30
C GLU A 21 -1.88 -4.22 -17.80
N VAL A 22 -0.74 -4.27 -17.09
CA VAL A 22 0.40 -5.14 -17.45
C VAL A 22 0.03 -6.63 -17.43
N LEU A 23 -0.94 -7.00 -16.60
CA LEU A 23 -1.30 -8.39 -16.33
C LEU A 23 -2.65 -8.80 -16.94
N ASP A 24 -3.25 -7.93 -17.76
CA ASP A 24 -4.57 -8.12 -18.39
C ASP A 24 -5.69 -8.37 -17.35
N ILE A 25 -5.64 -7.60 -16.27
CA ILE A 25 -6.63 -7.60 -15.20
C ILE A 25 -7.19 -6.20 -15.04
N ASP A 26 -8.51 -6.10 -15.14
CA ASP A 26 -9.25 -4.85 -14.97
C ASP A 26 -9.45 -4.57 -13.48
N VAL A 27 -8.72 -3.59 -12.94
CA VAL A 27 -8.82 -3.15 -11.55
C VAL A 27 -9.74 -1.94 -11.49
N GLU A 28 -10.98 -2.16 -11.07
CA GLU A 28 -11.97 -1.10 -10.92
C GLU A 28 -12.07 -0.60 -9.46
N PRO A 29 -12.15 0.72 -9.25
CA PRO A 29 -12.49 1.23 -7.93
C PRO A 29 -13.91 0.80 -7.55
N LEU A 30 -14.14 0.50 -6.26
CA LEU A 30 -15.48 0.24 -5.76
C LEU A 30 -16.36 1.47 -5.97
N ALA A 31 -17.43 1.30 -6.73
CA ALA A 31 -18.39 2.39 -6.98
C ALA A 31 -19.03 2.85 -5.66
N GLY A 32 -19.21 4.15 -5.49
CA GLY A 32 -19.82 4.71 -4.29
C GLY A 32 -18.96 4.59 -3.01
N LEU A 33 -17.66 4.28 -3.12
CA LEU A 33 -16.80 4.11 -1.94
C LEU A 33 -16.82 5.32 -0.99
N LYS A 34 -16.99 6.53 -1.51
CA LYS A 34 -17.02 7.77 -0.71
C LYS A 34 -18.31 7.94 0.10
N GLU A 35 -19.40 7.33 -0.34
CA GLU A 35 -20.71 7.34 0.31
C GLU A 35 -20.83 6.24 1.38
N ILE A 36 -19.95 5.23 1.33
CA ILE A 36 -19.90 4.16 2.31
C ILE A 36 -19.10 4.64 3.53
N THR A 37 -19.71 4.59 4.71
CA THR A 37 -18.99 4.91 5.95
C THR A 37 -17.79 3.98 6.10
N ALA A 38 -16.59 4.53 6.25
CA ALA A 38 -15.39 3.71 6.41
C ALA A 38 -15.44 2.90 7.71
N PRO A 39 -15.02 1.64 7.70
CA PRO A 39 -14.91 0.87 8.93
C PRO A 39 -13.80 1.44 9.81
N GLU A 40 -13.95 1.34 11.13
CA GLU A 40 -12.88 1.71 12.05
C GLU A 40 -11.72 0.73 11.95
N GLU A 41 -10.53 1.25 11.67
CA GLU A 41 -9.29 0.48 11.62
C GLU A 41 -8.70 0.38 13.03
N HIS A 42 -8.97 -0.70 13.72
CA HIS A 42 -8.50 -0.98 15.08
C HIS A 42 -7.50 -2.14 15.16
N GLY A 43 -7.09 -2.67 14.01
CA GLY A 43 -6.07 -3.72 13.94
C GLY A 43 -4.70 -3.21 14.36
N SER A 44 -3.93 -4.09 15.00
CA SER A 44 -2.55 -3.86 15.41
C SER A 44 -1.55 -4.18 14.29
N THR A 45 -1.99 -4.86 13.24
CA THR A 45 -1.19 -5.28 12.09
C THR A 45 -1.81 -4.84 10.78
N PHE A 46 -0.98 -4.78 9.73
CA PHE A 46 -1.47 -4.50 8.38
C PHE A 46 -2.44 -5.58 7.89
N GLU A 47 -2.20 -6.84 8.27
CA GLU A 47 -3.06 -7.98 7.94
C GLU A 47 -4.47 -7.85 8.51
N GLU A 48 -4.56 -7.45 9.77
CA GLU A 48 -5.85 -7.24 10.45
C GLU A 48 -6.63 -6.11 9.79
N ASN A 49 -5.99 -4.96 9.54
CA ASN A 49 -6.66 -3.81 8.92
C ASN A 49 -7.04 -4.08 7.46
N ALA A 50 -6.16 -4.70 6.66
CA ALA A 50 -6.49 -5.07 5.29
C ALA A 50 -7.67 -6.05 5.24
N SER A 51 -7.68 -7.05 6.12
CA SER A 51 -8.74 -8.07 6.21
C SER A 51 -10.07 -7.44 6.63
N LEU A 52 -10.06 -6.57 7.63
CA LEU A 52 -11.24 -5.84 8.09
C LEU A 52 -11.85 -5.01 6.96
N LYS A 53 -11.03 -4.23 6.26
CA LYS A 53 -11.47 -3.42 5.12
C LYS A 53 -12.03 -4.28 3.99
N ALA A 54 -11.32 -5.33 3.61
CA ALA A 54 -11.74 -6.21 2.52
C ALA A 54 -13.06 -6.92 2.83
N ALA A 55 -13.21 -7.49 4.03
CA ALA A 55 -14.45 -8.12 4.46
C ALA A 55 -15.62 -7.13 4.41
N TYR A 56 -15.44 -5.94 4.99
CA TYR A 56 -16.47 -4.92 5.04
C TYR A 56 -16.91 -4.46 3.65
N TYR A 57 -15.96 -4.02 2.82
CA TYR A 57 -16.26 -3.44 1.51
C TYR A 57 -16.72 -4.46 0.48
N SER A 58 -16.35 -5.75 0.61
CA SER A 58 -16.79 -6.79 -0.31
C SER A 58 -18.30 -7.05 -0.23
N GLY A 59 -18.97 -6.64 0.85
CA GLY A 59 -20.43 -6.67 0.95
C GLY A 59 -21.15 -5.67 0.02
N PHE A 60 -20.43 -4.68 -0.51
CA PHE A 60 -20.96 -3.66 -1.43
C PHE A 60 -20.48 -3.87 -2.87
N ALA A 61 -19.58 -4.81 -3.11
CA ALA A 61 -19.03 -5.08 -4.43
C ALA A 61 -19.84 -6.16 -5.17
N PRO A 62 -20.02 -6.04 -6.50
CA PRO A 62 -20.74 -7.05 -7.29
C PRO A 62 -19.91 -8.32 -7.58
N GLY A 63 -18.71 -8.43 -7.04
CA GLY A 63 -17.79 -9.55 -7.23
C GLY A 63 -16.58 -9.48 -6.32
N PRO A 64 -15.52 -10.25 -6.60
CA PRO A 64 -14.31 -10.25 -5.79
C PRO A 64 -13.72 -8.86 -5.63
N LEU A 65 -13.37 -8.51 -4.39
CA LEU A 65 -12.82 -7.22 -4.03
C LEU A 65 -11.54 -7.41 -3.22
N PHE A 66 -10.59 -6.53 -3.40
CA PHE A 66 -9.47 -6.42 -2.49
C PHE A 66 -9.39 -5.05 -1.82
N ALA A 67 -8.87 -5.03 -0.61
CA ALA A 67 -8.45 -3.83 0.09
C ALA A 67 -7.01 -4.02 0.57
N ASP A 68 -6.28 -2.91 0.71
CA ASP A 68 -4.92 -2.94 1.22
C ASP A 68 -4.78 -2.15 2.51
N ASP A 69 -3.83 -2.59 3.33
CA ASP A 69 -3.21 -1.76 4.35
C ASP A 69 -1.71 -1.74 4.13
N SER A 70 -1.11 -0.55 4.24
CA SER A 70 0.30 -0.38 3.92
C SER A 70 0.91 0.79 4.68
N GLY A 71 2.20 0.67 4.97
CA GLY A 71 2.91 1.71 5.68
C GLY A 71 4.42 1.49 5.67
N LEU A 72 5.08 2.37 6.40
CA LEU A 72 6.51 2.37 6.63
C LEU A 72 6.79 1.85 8.03
N GLU A 73 7.72 0.92 8.14
CA GLU A 73 8.30 0.49 9.41
C GLU A 73 9.76 0.92 9.48
N VAL A 74 10.16 1.57 10.57
CA VAL A 74 11.53 2.03 10.80
C VAL A 74 12.10 1.34 12.03
N ASP A 75 13.20 0.61 11.86
CA ASP A 75 13.75 -0.26 12.89
C ASP A 75 14.14 0.51 14.17
N ALA A 76 14.82 1.65 14.01
CA ALA A 76 15.22 2.49 15.13
C ALA A 76 14.05 3.10 15.92
N LEU A 77 12.83 3.07 15.35
CA LEU A 77 11.61 3.55 16.00
C LEU A 77 10.71 2.40 16.45
N GLY A 78 11.24 1.18 16.54
CA GLY A 78 10.48 0.00 16.94
C GLY A 78 9.35 -0.38 16.00
N GLY A 79 9.52 -0.12 14.69
CA GLY A 79 8.52 -0.36 13.64
C GLY A 79 7.56 0.81 13.40
N ALA A 80 7.64 1.91 14.19
CA ALA A 80 6.83 3.08 13.89
C ALA A 80 7.31 3.74 12.58
N PRO A 81 6.39 4.37 11.82
CA PRO A 81 4.95 4.61 12.07
C PRO A 81 4.03 3.38 11.93
N GLY A 82 4.40 2.32 11.22
CA GLY A 82 3.62 1.09 11.08
C GLY A 82 2.21 1.36 10.53
N VAL A 83 1.18 0.79 11.15
CA VAL A 83 -0.23 0.97 10.76
C VAL A 83 -0.74 2.41 10.89
N TYR A 84 0.03 3.27 11.53
CA TYR A 84 -0.29 4.71 11.66
C TYR A 84 0.35 5.57 10.58
N SER A 85 0.98 4.98 9.55
CA SER A 85 1.76 5.69 8.54
C SER A 85 1.01 6.87 7.90
N ALA A 86 -0.26 6.71 7.55
CA ALA A 86 -1.04 7.78 6.93
C ALA A 86 -1.42 8.93 7.88
N ARG A 87 -1.38 8.69 9.19
CA ARG A 87 -1.80 9.62 10.24
C ARG A 87 -0.77 9.78 11.36
N TYR A 88 0.50 9.62 11.03
CA TYR A 88 1.59 9.63 12.01
C TYR A 88 1.72 10.96 12.76
N ALA A 89 1.51 12.07 12.07
CA ALA A 89 1.47 13.41 12.64
C ALA A 89 0.05 13.87 13.03
N GLY A 90 -0.92 12.96 13.06
CA GLY A 90 -2.31 13.22 13.46
C GLY A 90 -3.35 12.84 12.41
N PRO A 91 -4.65 12.90 12.74
CA PRO A 91 -5.74 12.37 11.91
C PRO A 91 -5.85 12.98 10.51
N ASN A 92 -5.44 14.24 10.34
CA ASN A 92 -5.51 14.98 9.08
C ASN A 92 -4.12 15.40 8.59
N ALA A 93 -3.09 14.63 8.97
CA ALA A 93 -1.72 14.97 8.61
C ALA A 93 -1.51 14.90 7.09
N THR A 94 -0.74 15.84 6.58
CA THR A 94 -0.21 15.79 5.21
C THR A 94 1.00 14.87 5.14
N ASP A 95 1.35 14.40 3.93
CA ASP A 95 2.60 13.64 3.72
C ASP A 95 3.81 14.42 4.23
N GLN A 96 3.85 15.73 4.01
CA GLN A 96 4.91 16.60 4.51
C GLN A 96 4.99 16.57 6.05
N ALA A 97 3.87 16.74 6.76
CA ALA A 97 3.86 16.70 8.23
C ALA A 97 4.29 15.33 8.78
N ASN A 98 3.88 14.24 8.13
CA ASN A 98 4.31 12.89 8.49
C ASN A 98 5.82 12.70 8.28
N ASN A 99 6.38 13.20 7.18
CA ASN A 99 7.80 13.15 6.87
C ASN A 99 8.63 13.98 7.86
N GLU A 100 8.18 15.18 8.19
CA GLU A 100 8.85 16.06 9.18
C GLU A 100 8.89 15.41 10.56
N LEU A 101 7.76 14.83 11.01
CA LEU A 101 7.72 14.13 12.29
C LEU A 101 8.62 12.88 12.30
N LEU A 102 8.68 12.14 11.19
CA LEU A 102 9.57 10.99 11.05
C LEU A 102 11.02 11.41 11.22
N LEU A 103 11.45 12.44 10.50
CA LEU A 103 12.82 12.98 10.60
C LEU A 103 13.13 13.52 12.00
N GLN A 104 12.19 14.21 12.61
CA GLN A 104 12.33 14.73 13.97
C GLN A 104 12.55 13.57 14.98
N ARG A 105 11.78 12.48 14.87
CA ARG A 105 11.90 11.33 15.77
C ARG A 105 13.16 10.51 15.55
N LEU A 106 13.63 10.41 14.31
CA LEU A 106 14.88 9.75 13.98
C LEU A 106 16.10 10.58 14.40
N GLY A 107 16.02 11.92 14.28
CA GLY A 107 17.14 12.82 14.53
C GLY A 107 18.40 12.36 13.79
N ASP A 108 19.52 12.39 14.49
CA ASP A 108 20.85 11.96 13.98
C ASP A 108 21.15 10.47 14.22
N ASN A 109 20.12 9.66 14.48
CA ASN A 109 20.31 8.21 14.66
C ASN A 109 20.97 7.61 13.40
N PRO A 110 22.12 6.90 13.54
CA PRO A 110 22.79 6.27 12.40
C PRO A 110 22.09 5.04 11.86
N HIS A 111 21.24 4.40 12.66
CA HIS A 111 20.46 3.22 12.26
C HIS A 111 19.16 3.68 11.60
N ARG A 112 19.17 3.75 10.28
CA ARG A 112 18.06 4.31 9.49
C ARG A 112 17.37 3.27 8.63
N THR A 113 17.63 1.98 8.87
CA THR A 113 16.98 0.88 8.15
C THR A 113 15.48 0.92 8.33
N ALA A 114 14.78 0.70 7.22
CA ALA A 114 13.34 0.78 7.17
C ALA A 114 12.80 -0.14 6.07
N ARG A 115 11.52 -0.48 6.15
CA ARG A 115 10.83 -1.17 5.06
C ARG A 115 9.46 -0.58 4.81
N PHE A 116 9.07 -0.55 3.55
CA PHE A 116 7.67 -0.42 3.21
C PHE A 116 7.01 -1.80 3.22
N VAL A 117 5.82 -1.85 3.78
CA VAL A 117 4.98 -3.04 3.84
C VAL A 117 3.65 -2.76 3.17
N CYS A 118 3.13 -3.71 2.40
CA CYS A 118 1.77 -3.72 1.89
C CYS A 118 1.16 -5.10 2.11
N VAL A 119 0.00 -5.13 2.73
CA VAL A 119 -0.84 -6.32 2.78
C VAL A 119 -2.10 -6.05 1.99
N ILE A 120 -2.40 -6.93 1.05
CA ILE A 120 -3.65 -6.95 0.29
C ILE A 120 -4.49 -8.11 0.81
N ALA A 121 -5.73 -7.87 1.18
CA ALA A 121 -6.70 -8.89 1.50
C ALA A 121 -7.73 -9.01 0.38
N LEU A 122 -7.92 -10.22 -0.16
CA LEU A 122 -8.96 -10.57 -1.10
C LEU A 122 -10.19 -11.04 -0.33
N ALA A 123 -11.36 -10.51 -0.64
CA ALA A 123 -12.62 -10.90 -0.05
C ALA A 123 -13.76 -10.94 -1.08
N GLU A 124 -14.79 -11.70 -0.76
CA GLU A 124 -16.02 -11.79 -1.53
C GLU A 124 -17.18 -12.03 -0.58
N ALA A 125 -18.27 -11.29 -0.76
CA ALA A 125 -19.49 -11.40 0.05
C ALA A 125 -19.23 -11.39 1.58
N GLY A 126 -18.40 -10.49 2.05
CA GLY A 126 -18.07 -10.34 3.47
C GLY A 126 -17.02 -11.31 4.01
N GLN A 127 -16.51 -12.22 3.19
CA GLN A 127 -15.55 -13.25 3.62
C GLN A 127 -14.17 -13.06 3.02
N VAL A 128 -13.16 -12.91 3.89
CA VAL A 128 -11.75 -12.90 3.46
C VAL A 128 -11.37 -14.28 2.94
N LYS A 129 -10.82 -14.31 1.74
CA LYS A 129 -10.36 -15.55 1.09
C LYS A 129 -8.87 -15.78 1.32
N LYS A 130 -8.05 -14.73 1.22
CA LYS A 130 -6.60 -14.82 1.37
C LYS A 130 -5.99 -13.43 1.52
N THR A 131 -4.83 -13.37 2.18
CA THR A 131 -3.98 -12.18 2.26
C THR A 131 -2.68 -12.38 1.50
N PHE A 132 -2.11 -11.29 0.99
CA PHE A 132 -0.87 -11.26 0.22
C PHE A 132 0.00 -10.14 0.75
N ARG A 133 1.22 -10.45 1.12
CA ARG A 133 2.16 -9.51 1.73
C ARG A 133 3.32 -9.23 0.78
N GLY A 134 3.68 -7.96 0.64
CA GLY A 134 4.87 -7.53 -0.07
C GLY A 134 5.64 -6.52 0.77
N GLU A 135 6.97 -6.61 0.69
CA GLU A 135 7.89 -5.74 1.42
C GLU A 135 9.04 -5.28 0.52
N VAL A 136 9.56 -4.10 0.81
CA VAL A 136 10.78 -3.58 0.21
C VAL A 136 11.63 -2.93 1.29
N GLU A 137 12.87 -3.41 1.42
CA GLU A 137 13.85 -2.88 2.37
C GLU A 137 14.55 -1.65 1.78
N GLY A 138 14.90 -0.72 2.66
CA GLY A 138 15.60 0.50 2.32
C GLY A 138 16.06 1.26 3.56
N GLU A 139 16.39 2.53 3.37
CA GLU A 139 16.85 3.41 4.45
C GLU A 139 16.16 4.77 4.39
N ILE A 140 16.00 5.41 5.54
CA ILE A 140 15.45 6.76 5.62
C ILE A 140 16.57 7.79 5.46
N LEU A 141 16.46 8.64 4.46
CA LEU A 141 17.35 9.77 4.21
C LEU A 141 17.25 10.83 5.32
N HIS A 142 18.27 11.66 5.45
CA HIS A 142 18.24 12.83 6.35
C HIS A 142 17.41 14.01 5.81
N SER A 143 17.14 14.01 4.51
CA SER A 143 16.29 15.01 3.85
C SER A 143 15.59 14.42 2.64
N ALA A 144 14.44 14.98 2.28
CA ALA A 144 13.67 14.53 1.13
C ALA A 144 14.43 14.74 -0.18
N ARG A 145 14.31 13.77 -1.11
CA ARG A 145 14.84 13.82 -2.47
C ARG A 145 13.76 13.44 -3.48
N GLY A 146 13.73 14.16 -4.59
CA GLY A 146 12.80 13.95 -5.68
C GLY A 146 11.42 14.56 -5.44
N PRO A 147 10.74 14.97 -6.51
CA PRO A 147 9.41 15.57 -6.46
C PRO A 147 8.28 14.53 -6.62
N GLY A 148 8.63 13.28 -6.90
CA GLY A 148 7.67 12.24 -7.26
C GLY A 148 7.19 11.40 -6.08
N GLY A 149 6.29 10.47 -6.38
CA GLY A 149 5.72 9.55 -5.41
C GLY A 149 4.67 10.20 -4.49
N PHE A 150 4.47 9.59 -3.33
CA PHE A 150 3.57 10.05 -2.26
C PHE A 150 4.01 9.46 -0.91
N GLY A 151 3.46 9.99 0.18
CA GLY A 151 3.80 9.52 1.52
C GLY A 151 5.28 9.75 1.83
N TYR A 152 5.96 8.69 2.23
CA TYR A 152 7.37 8.71 2.61
C TYR A 152 8.35 8.45 1.46
N ASP A 153 7.89 8.35 0.21
CA ASP A 153 8.73 8.07 -0.96
C ASP A 153 9.96 9.00 -1.09
N PRO A 154 9.85 10.32 -0.84
CA PRO A 154 11.01 11.21 -0.91
C PRO A 154 12.10 10.95 0.15
N LEU A 155 11.74 10.28 1.25
CA LEU A 155 12.68 9.93 2.31
C LEU A 155 13.21 8.50 2.20
N PHE A 156 12.53 7.62 1.43
CA PHE A 156 12.87 6.21 1.35
C PHE A 156 13.91 5.95 0.27
N TYR A 157 15.14 5.72 0.69
CA TYR A 157 16.26 5.40 -0.19
C TYR A 157 16.29 3.91 -0.51
N TYR A 158 16.25 3.59 -1.79
CA TYR A 158 16.34 2.21 -2.28
C TYR A 158 17.73 1.93 -2.85
N LEU A 159 18.54 1.24 -2.10
CA LEU A 159 19.95 1.00 -2.40
C LEU A 159 20.19 0.44 -3.83
N PRO A 160 19.42 -0.54 -4.34
CA PRO A 160 19.65 -1.06 -5.70
C PRO A 160 19.49 -0.03 -6.81
N PHE A 161 18.75 1.07 -6.57
CA PHE A 161 18.60 2.15 -7.54
C PHE A 161 19.54 3.33 -7.27
N GLY A 162 20.14 3.40 -6.09
CA GLY A 162 21.01 4.50 -5.69
C GLY A 162 20.28 5.84 -5.52
N CYS A 163 18.95 5.83 -5.33
CA CYS A 163 18.13 7.03 -5.21
C CYS A 163 16.90 6.77 -4.32
N SER A 164 16.17 7.84 -3.98
CA SER A 164 14.89 7.70 -3.27
C SER A 164 13.78 7.25 -4.20
N PHE A 165 12.68 6.73 -3.62
CA PHE A 165 11.47 6.45 -4.39
C PHE A 165 10.80 7.71 -4.94
N GLY A 166 11.07 8.88 -4.36
CA GLY A 166 10.64 10.17 -4.89
C GLY A 166 11.35 10.59 -6.18
N GLU A 167 12.49 9.95 -6.51
CA GLU A 167 13.29 10.22 -7.72
C GLU A 167 13.03 9.21 -8.85
N VAL A 168 12.20 8.16 -8.59
CA VAL A 168 11.94 7.06 -9.52
C VAL A 168 10.58 7.26 -10.18
N ASP A 169 10.48 6.94 -11.48
CA ASP A 169 9.18 6.90 -12.15
C ASP A 169 8.27 5.79 -11.61
N GLY A 170 6.96 5.99 -11.74
CA GLY A 170 5.95 5.09 -11.18
C GLY A 170 6.10 3.63 -11.60
N PRO A 171 6.22 3.31 -12.91
CA PRO A 171 6.38 1.93 -13.38
C PRO A 171 7.62 1.24 -12.80
N LYS A 172 8.78 1.90 -12.85
CA LYS A 172 10.03 1.34 -12.32
C LYS A 172 9.96 1.13 -10.80
N LYS A 173 9.36 2.09 -10.05
CA LYS A 173 9.10 1.93 -8.62
C LYS A 173 8.20 0.73 -8.38
N PHE A 174 7.11 0.60 -9.16
CA PHE A 174 6.12 -0.47 -8.98
C PHE A 174 6.74 -1.86 -9.09
N ASP A 175 7.69 -2.06 -10.00
CA ASP A 175 8.35 -3.36 -10.21
C ASP A 175 9.04 -3.91 -8.96
N VAL A 176 9.54 -3.05 -8.10
CA VAL A 176 10.29 -3.44 -6.90
C VAL A 176 9.53 -3.16 -5.60
N SER A 177 8.48 -2.37 -5.64
CA SER A 177 7.78 -1.89 -4.45
C SER A 177 7.03 -3.00 -3.70
N HIS A 178 6.79 -2.73 -2.41
CA HIS A 178 5.93 -3.54 -1.54
C HIS A 178 4.56 -3.81 -2.17
N ARG A 179 3.92 -2.77 -2.73
CA ARG A 179 2.59 -2.87 -3.34
C ARG A 179 2.63 -3.68 -4.63
N GLY A 180 3.65 -3.49 -5.47
CA GLY A 180 3.85 -4.28 -6.67
C GLY A 180 4.06 -5.77 -6.37
N LYS A 181 4.81 -6.09 -5.30
CA LYS A 181 5.00 -7.48 -4.86
C LYS A 181 3.70 -8.10 -4.36
N ALA A 182 2.98 -7.44 -3.45
CA ALA A 182 1.72 -7.93 -2.91
C ALA A 182 0.67 -8.15 -4.02
N LEU A 183 0.58 -7.21 -4.97
CA LEU A 183 -0.38 -7.34 -6.06
C LEU A 183 -0.03 -8.48 -7.01
N ARG A 184 1.24 -8.67 -7.37
CA ARG A 184 1.66 -9.84 -8.19
C ARG A 184 1.29 -11.15 -7.53
N GLU A 185 1.45 -11.29 -6.22
CA GLU A 185 1.02 -12.47 -5.47
C GLU A 185 -0.50 -12.70 -5.56
N LEU A 186 -1.30 -11.64 -5.38
CA LEU A 186 -2.76 -11.71 -5.58
C LEU A 186 -3.10 -12.17 -7.01
N LEU A 187 -2.50 -11.56 -8.02
CA LEU A 187 -2.82 -11.84 -9.42
C LEU A 187 -2.41 -13.26 -9.83
N ASN A 188 -1.26 -13.74 -9.35
CA ASN A 188 -0.84 -15.13 -9.53
C ASN A 188 -1.83 -16.11 -8.89
N TYR A 189 -2.31 -15.80 -7.70
CA TYR A 189 -3.33 -16.59 -7.01
C TYR A 189 -4.63 -16.66 -7.81
N LEU A 190 -5.12 -15.52 -8.31
CA LEU A 190 -6.36 -15.46 -9.11
C LEU A 190 -6.24 -16.25 -10.42
N ARG A 191 -5.09 -16.20 -11.09
CA ARG A 191 -4.81 -17.02 -12.28
C ARG A 191 -4.82 -18.52 -11.97
N ALA A 192 -4.24 -18.93 -10.85
CA ALA A 192 -4.20 -20.32 -10.43
C ALA A 192 -5.60 -20.89 -10.12
N LEU A 193 -6.54 -20.03 -9.75
CA LEU A 193 -7.95 -20.43 -9.55
C LEU A 193 -8.74 -20.62 -10.86
N GLY A 194 -8.12 -20.37 -12.02
CA GLY A 194 -8.78 -20.54 -13.32
C GLY A 194 -9.88 -19.53 -13.60
N LEU A 195 -9.88 -18.38 -12.92
CA LEU A 195 -10.82 -17.31 -13.20
C LEU A 195 -10.53 -16.76 -14.61
N PRO A 196 -11.51 -16.83 -15.54
CA PRO A 196 -11.28 -16.49 -16.94
C PRO A 196 -10.87 -15.03 -17.08
N ALA A 197 -9.85 -14.79 -17.92
CA ALA A 197 -9.54 -13.45 -18.39
C ALA A 197 -10.82 -12.87 -19.03
N SER A 198 -11.22 -11.66 -18.67
CA SER A 198 -12.28 -10.96 -19.37
C SER A 198 -11.85 -10.74 -20.83
N ARG A 199 -12.67 -11.24 -21.77
CA ARG A 199 -12.52 -10.93 -23.20
C ARG A 199 -12.94 -9.50 -23.48
#